data_e32bc47cb182c5e873fa818612b8bad3
#
_entry.id   e32bc47cb182c5e873fa818612b8bad3
#
_cell.length_a   1.000
_cell.length_b   1.000
_cell.length_c   1.000
_cell.angle_alpha   90.00
_cell.angle_beta   90.00
_cell.angle_gamma   90.00
#
_symmetry.space_group_name_H-M   'P 1'
#
loop_
_entity.id
_entity.type
_entity.pdbx_description
1 polymer ?
#
loop_
_entity_poly.entity_id
_entity_poly.type
_entity_poly.pdbx_seq_one_letter_code
_entity_poly.pdbx_strand_id
1 'polypeptide(L)'
;MNKEQFIELITQEQESLRRFLRGLCSGDGFRADDLAQEALLKAYLSFERFEGRSRFSTWLFRIAFNCWYDAQKSAVKESDWISLEDSPPGEGENLEQEHDARHEYQQLHMAIGDLPLQERTVILLFYMEEKSIKEIEIITGMPSGTIRSHLSRGRRHLKEYLETL
;
A
#
# COMPACT_ATOMS: atom_id res chain seq x y z
N MET A 1 6.69 25.71 0.08
CA MET A 1 5.92 25.18 -1.06
C MET A 1 4.62 25.94 -1.15
N ASN A 2 4.28 26.45 -2.33
CA ASN A 2 3.00 27.10 -2.53
C ASN A 2 1.92 26.10 -2.99
N LYS A 3 0.65 26.53 -3.00
CA LYS A 3 -0.49 25.69 -3.37
C LYS A 3 -0.39 25.13 -4.79
N GLU A 4 0.08 25.91 -5.74
CA GLU A 4 0.21 25.47 -7.14
C GLU A 4 1.24 24.37 -7.29
N GLN A 5 2.39 24.51 -6.64
CA GLN A 5 3.43 23.47 -6.60
C GLN A 5 2.91 22.19 -5.95
N PHE A 6 2.15 22.31 -4.86
CA PHE A 6 1.55 21.18 -4.16
C PHE A 6 0.59 20.42 -5.08
N ILE A 7 -0.32 21.13 -5.76
CA ILE A 7 -1.29 20.51 -6.67
C ILE A 7 -0.58 19.78 -7.82
N GLU A 8 0.47 20.37 -8.37
CA GLU A 8 1.24 19.74 -9.44
C GLU A 8 1.89 18.44 -8.96
N LEU A 9 2.51 18.44 -7.78
CA LEU A 9 3.15 17.26 -7.22
C LEU A 9 2.13 16.17 -6.87
N ILE A 10 0.97 16.54 -6.31
CA ILE A 10 -0.12 15.60 -6.03
C ILE A 10 -0.63 14.97 -7.33
N THR A 11 -0.80 15.76 -8.38
CA THR A 11 -1.26 15.25 -9.67
C THR A 11 -0.31 14.18 -10.23
N GLN A 12 1.00 14.38 -10.05
CA GLN A 12 2.00 13.41 -10.47
C GLN A 12 1.99 12.13 -9.65
N GLU A 13 1.70 12.21 -8.35
CA GLU A 13 1.86 11.10 -7.41
C GLU A 13 0.56 10.36 -7.10
N GLN A 14 -0.60 10.92 -7.41
CA GLN A 14 -1.86 10.36 -6.92
C GLN A 14 -2.17 8.96 -7.48
N GLU A 15 -1.78 8.67 -8.71
CA GLU A 15 -2.01 7.35 -9.30
C GLU A 15 -1.19 6.26 -8.59
N SER A 16 0.10 6.53 -8.34
CA SER A 16 0.98 5.66 -7.58
C SER A 16 0.47 5.45 -6.15
N LEU A 17 0.00 6.52 -5.52
CA LEU A 17 -0.55 6.48 -4.18
C LEU A 17 -1.79 5.58 -4.11
N ARG A 18 -2.71 5.72 -5.05
CA ARG A 18 -3.92 4.91 -5.12
C ARG A 18 -3.61 3.45 -5.38
N ARG A 19 -2.65 3.17 -6.26
CA ARG A 19 -2.19 1.81 -6.55
C ARG A 19 -1.59 1.15 -5.29
N PHE A 20 -0.75 1.87 -4.57
CA PHE A 20 -0.16 1.39 -3.33
C PHE A 20 -1.24 1.04 -2.29
N LEU A 21 -2.20 1.95 -2.08
CA LEU A 21 -3.29 1.72 -1.13
C LEU A 21 -4.20 0.56 -1.55
N ARG A 22 -4.47 0.39 -2.84
CA ARG A 22 -5.22 -0.79 -3.33
C ARG A 22 -4.48 -2.09 -3.01
N GLY A 23 -3.16 -2.10 -3.19
CA GLY A 23 -2.34 -3.25 -2.83
C GLY A 23 -2.38 -3.54 -1.33
N LEU A 24 -2.27 -2.52 -0.49
CA LEU A 24 -2.36 -2.66 0.96
C LEU A 24 -3.74 -3.18 1.40
N CYS A 25 -4.79 -2.76 0.72
CA CYS A 25 -6.17 -3.18 1.02
C CYS A 25 -6.57 -4.48 0.32
N SER A 26 -5.62 -5.22 -0.23
CA SER A 26 -5.85 -6.50 -0.92
C SER A 26 -6.91 -6.41 -2.04
N GLY A 27 -6.91 -5.31 -2.78
CA GLY A 27 -7.80 -5.08 -3.92
C GLY A 27 -9.15 -4.45 -3.58
N ASP A 28 -9.41 -4.13 -2.31
CA ASP A 28 -10.62 -3.40 -1.92
C ASP A 28 -10.51 -1.93 -2.35
N GLY A 29 -11.06 -1.64 -3.55
CA GLY A 29 -10.98 -0.32 -4.16
C GLY A 29 -11.73 0.75 -3.39
N PHE A 30 -12.86 0.44 -2.76
CA PHE A 30 -13.63 1.40 -1.98
C PHE A 30 -12.84 1.87 -0.76
N ARG A 31 -12.28 0.92 -0.02
CA ARG A 31 -11.46 1.22 1.14
C ARG A 31 -10.19 1.99 0.75
N ALA A 32 -9.55 1.58 -0.32
CA ALA A 32 -8.36 2.26 -0.84
C ALA A 32 -8.66 3.71 -1.25
N ASP A 33 -9.79 3.96 -1.90
CA ASP A 33 -10.20 5.31 -2.30
C ASP A 33 -10.49 6.19 -1.09
N ASP A 34 -11.16 5.67 -0.06
CA ASP A 34 -11.39 6.41 1.18
C ASP A 34 -10.08 6.79 1.87
N LEU A 35 -9.14 5.86 1.93
CA LEU A 35 -7.82 6.12 2.50
C LEU A 35 -7.02 7.12 1.67
N ALA A 36 -7.13 7.04 0.35
CA ALA A 36 -6.46 7.99 -0.55
C ALA A 36 -7.00 9.42 -0.32
N GLN A 37 -8.31 9.58 -0.22
CA GLN A 37 -8.92 10.88 0.07
C GLN A 37 -8.48 11.42 1.42
N GLU A 38 -8.46 10.58 2.45
CA GLU A 38 -7.99 10.96 3.79
C GLU A 38 -6.52 11.39 3.76
N ALA A 39 -5.66 10.62 3.08
CA ALA A 39 -4.24 10.94 2.96
C ALA A 39 -4.01 12.25 2.21
N LEU A 40 -4.73 12.47 1.12
CA LEU A 40 -4.63 13.70 0.34
C LEU A 40 -5.12 14.92 1.12
N LEU A 41 -6.18 14.76 1.91
CA LEU A 41 -6.67 15.82 2.79
C LEU A 41 -5.63 16.17 3.87
N LYS A 42 -5.07 15.16 4.52
CA LYS A 42 -3.99 15.37 5.52
C LYS A 42 -2.77 16.04 4.91
N ALA A 43 -2.39 15.63 3.70
CA ALA A 43 -1.30 16.25 2.96
C ALA A 43 -1.59 17.73 2.67
N TYR A 44 -2.80 18.05 2.22
CA TYR A 44 -3.22 19.43 1.95
C TYR A 44 -3.15 20.30 3.22
N LEU A 45 -3.59 19.76 4.34
CA LEU A 45 -3.59 20.51 5.61
C LEU A 45 -2.18 20.71 6.20
N SER A 46 -1.19 19.94 5.73
CA SER A 46 0.15 19.96 6.28
C SER A 46 1.27 20.30 5.27
N PHE A 47 0.92 20.58 3.99
CA PHE A 47 1.96 20.77 2.98
C PHE A 47 2.88 21.97 3.27
N GLU A 48 2.40 22.97 3.98
CA GLU A 48 3.22 24.14 4.37
C GLU A 48 4.31 23.75 5.36
N ARG A 49 4.14 22.63 6.09
CA ARG A 49 5.12 22.12 7.04
C ARG A 49 6.15 21.19 6.38
N PHE A 50 5.98 20.89 5.11
CA PHE A 50 6.95 20.07 4.37
C PHE A 50 8.26 20.83 4.21
N GLU A 51 9.32 20.32 4.84
CA GLU A 51 10.63 20.98 4.91
C GLU A 51 11.62 20.50 3.85
N GLY A 52 11.23 19.57 2.97
CA GLY A 52 12.10 19.04 1.93
C GLY A 52 13.20 18.10 2.42
N ARG A 53 13.09 17.54 3.63
CA ARG A 53 14.05 16.57 4.18
C ARG A 53 14.01 15.22 3.48
N SER A 54 12.93 14.93 2.80
CA SER A 54 12.75 13.77 1.95
C SER A 54 12.13 14.22 0.64
N ARG A 55 12.07 13.32 -0.33
CA ARG A 55 11.29 13.58 -1.55
C ARG A 55 9.83 13.76 -1.18
N PHE A 56 9.12 14.58 -1.94
CA PHE A 56 7.69 14.79 -1.75
C PHE A 56 6.91 13.47 -1.78
N SER A 57 7.23 12.58 -2.72
CA SER A 57 6.59 11.27 -2.81
C SER A 57 6.76 10.44 -1.53
N THR A 58 7.95 10.44 -0.95
CA THR A 58 8.23 9.72 0.31
C THR A 58 7.38 10.27 1.45
N TRP A 59 7.31 11.59 1.57
CA TRP A 59 6.48 12.26 2.57
C TRP A 59 4.99 11.92 2.40
N LEU A 60 4.50 11.96 1.16
CA LEU A 60 3.11 11.65 0.85
C LEU A 60 2.78 10.18 1.14
N PHE A 61 3.65 9.25 0.75
CA PHE A 61 3.46 7.83 1.01
C PHE A 61 3.48 7.51 2.51
N ARG A 62 4.28 8.21 3.29
CA ARG A 62 4.25 8.09 4.75
C ARG A 62 2.89 8.47 5.32
N ILE A 63 2.31 9.56 4.86
CA ILE A 63 0.96 9.97 5.28
C ILE A 63 -0.05 8.88 4.93
N ALA A 64 -0.01 8.37 3.71
CA ALA A 64 -0.91 7.31 3.25
C ALA A 64 -0.74 6.01 4.05
N PHE A 65 0.50 5.60 4.29
CA PHE A 65 0.80 4.42 5.09
C PHE A 65 0.25 4.56 6.52
N ASN A 66 0.44 5.72 7.13
CA ASN A 66 -0.07 5.98 8.48
C ASN A 66 -1.60 5.95 8.52
N CYS A 67 -2.29 6.48 7.52
CA CYS A 67 -3.75 6.40 7.43
C CYS A 67 -4.21 4.94 7.38
N TRP A 68 -3.58 4.13 6.54
CA TRP A 68 -3.90 2.71 6.43
C TRP A 68 -3.59 1.94 7.72
N TYR A 69 -2.42 2.19 8.31
CA TYR A 69 -1.99 1.52 9.53
C TYR A 69 -2.92 1.82 10.70
N ASP A 70 -3.31 3.08 10.87
CA ASP A 70 -4.25 3.50 11.91
C ASP A 70 -5.63 2.88 11.70
N ALA A 71 -6.08 2.78 10.45
CA ALA A 71 -7.34 2.11 10.10
C ALA A 71 -7.27 0.61 10.43
N GLN A 72 -6.14 -0.05 10.20
CA GLN A 72 -5.94 -1.45 10.57
C GLN A 72 -6.01 -1.68 12.06
N LYS A 73 -5.38 -0.82 12.86
CA LYS A 73 -5.45 -0.88 14.32
C LYS A 73 -6.87 -0.73 14.84
N SER A 74 -7.63 0.20 14.28
CA SER A 74 -9.04 0.42 14.64
C SER A 74 -9.90 -0.79 14.30
N ALA A 75 -9.68 -1.40 13.13
CA ALA A 75 -10.38 -2.60 12.70
C ALA A 75 -10.11 -3.80 13.60
N VAL A 76 -8.85 -3.98 14.06
CA VAL A 76 -8.50 -5.05 15.01
C VAL A 76 -9.21 -4.85 16.35
N LYS A 77 -9.30 -3.62 16.85
CA LYS A 77 -10.03 -3.31 18.09
C LYS A 77 -11.53 -3.57 17.95
N GLU A 78 -12.10 -3.27 16.80
CA GLU A 78 -13.51 -3.54 16.51
C GLU A 78 -13.76 -5.04 16.36
N SER A 79 -12.84 -5.78 15.77
CA SER A 79 -12.96 -7.21 15.56
C SER A 79 -12.91 -8.02 16.87
N ASP A 80 -12.29 -7.49 17.93
CA ASP A 80 -12.34 -8.10 19.27
C ASP A 80 -13.75 -8.09 19.87
N TRP A 81 -14.64 -7.23 19.35
CA TRP A 81 -16.04 -7.11 19.78
C TRP A 81 -17.02 -7.82 18.87
N ILE A 82 -16.66 -8.03 17.63
CA ILE A 82 -17.47 -8.71 16.61
C ILE A 82 -16.75 -10.01 16.33
N SER A 83 -17.32 -11.14 16.75
CA SER A 83 -16.80 -12.43 16.35
C SER A 83 -16.56 -12.40 14.84
N LEU A 84 -15.32 -12.64 14.44
CA LEU A 84 -14.88 -12.66 13.06
C LEU A 84 -15.74 -13.63 12.24
N GLU A 85 -16.84 -13.13 11.71
CA GLU A 85 -17.29 -13.67 10.45
C GLU A 85 -16.28 -13.17 9.43
N ASP A 86 -15.56 -14.12 8.84
CA ASP A 86 -14.67 -13.85 7.74
C ASP A 86 -15.40 -12.93 6.76
N SER A 87 -14.91 -11.69 6.67
CA SER A 87 -15.33 -10.86 5.54
C SER A 87 -15.02 -11.67 4.31
N PRO A 88 -16.01 -12.05 3.50
CA PRO A 88 -15.67 -12.73 2.27
C PRO A 88 -14.63 -11.86 1.57
N PRO A 89 -13.55 -12.46 1.04
CA PRO A 89 -12.62 -11.73 0.22
C PRO A 89 -13.47 -10.96 -0.77
N GLY A 90 -13.33 -9.64 -0.82
CA GLY A 90 -14.12 -8.81 -1.72
C GLY A 90 -14.13 -9.52 -3.05
N GLU A 91 -15.31 -9.86 -3.54
CA GLU A 91 -15.42 -10.47 -4.85
C GLU A 91 -14.80 -9.48 -5.82
N GLY A 92 -13.51 -9.70 -6.10
CA GLY A 92 -12.86 -9.05 -7.21
C GLY A 92 -13.72 -9.40 -8.40
N GLU A 93 -14.27 -8.38 -9.06
CA GLU A 93 -15.03 -8.61 -10.28
C GLU A 93 -14.26 -9.61 -11.12
N ASN A 94 -14.85 -10.77 -11.35
CA ASN A 94 -14.36 -11.73 -12.31
C ASN A 94 -14.49 -11.10 -13.69
N LEU A 95 -13.54 -10.23 -14.01
CA LEU A 95 -13.37 -9.79 -15.39
C LEU A 95 -12.94 -11.01 -16.17
N GLU A 96 -13.77 -11.45 -17.07
CA GLU A 96 -13.44 -12.53 -18.00
C GLU A 96 -12.06 -12.26 -18.61
N GLN A 97 -11.16 -13.21 -18.43
CA GLN A 97 -9.76 -13.05 -18.75
C GLN A 97 -9.54 -13.27 -20.24
N GLU A 98 -9.29 -12.20 -20.96
CA GLU A 98 -9.02 -12.31 -22.39
C GLU A 98 -7.53 -12.53 -22.71
N HIS A 99 -6.60 -12.37 -21.75
CA HIS A 99 -5.15 -12.48 -22.00
C HIS A 99 -4.39 -13.15 -20.87
N ASP A 100 -3.46 -14.04 -21.21
CA ASP A 100 -2.57 -14.76 -20.28
C ASP A 100 -1.76 -13.82 -19.41
N ALA A 101 -1.25 -12.69 -19.96
CA ALA A 101 -0.48 -11.70 -19.22
C ALA A 101 -1.32 -11.02 -18.14
N ARG A 102 -2.60 -10.76 -18.41
CA ARG A 102 -3.54 -10.18 -17.44
C ARG A 102 -3.84 -11.17 -16.32
N HIS A 103 -3.95 -12.44 -16.64
CA HIS A 103 -4.16 -13.51 -15.67
C HIS A 103 -2.97 -13.65 -14.72
N GLU A 104 -1.75 -13.66 -15.24
CA GLU A 104 -0.51 -13.69 -14.45
C GLU A 104 -0.41 -12.48 -13.53
N TYR A 105 -0.75 -11.30 -14.03
CA TYR A 105 -0.77 -10.07 -13.25
C TYR A 105 -1.78 -10.14 -12.10
N GLN A 106 -2.97 -10.64 -12.37
CA GLN A 106 -4.00 -10.83 -11.33
C GLN A 106 -3.56 -11.84 -10.27
N GLN A 107 -2.96 -12.95 -10.69
CA GLN A 107 -2.43 -13.95 -9.77
C GLN A 107 -1.36 -13.36 -8.85
N LEU A 108 -0.46 -12.55 -9.40
CA LEU A 108 0.56 -11.87 -8.62
C LEU A 108 -0.06 -10.93 -7.59
N HIS A 109 -1.05 -10.13 -8.00
CA HIS A 109 -1.75 -9.22 -7.08
C HIS A 109 -2.49 -9.97 -5.97
N MET A 110 -3.12 -11.09 -6.28
CA MET A 110 -3.78 -11.94 -5.29
C MET A 110 -2.75 -12.52 -4.30
N ALA A 111 -1.62 -12.99 -4.81
CA ALA A 111 -0.55 -13.51 -3.97
C ALA A 111 0.01 -12.44 -3.03
N ILE A 112 0.23 -11.24 -3.51
CA ILE A 112 0.68 -10.10 -2.69
C ILE A 112 -0.38 -9.78 -1.63
N GLY A 113 -1.66 -9.79 -2.00
CA GLY A 113 -2.77 -9.54 -1.07
C GLY A 113 -2.86 -10.55 0.07
N ASP A 114 -2.36 -11.77 -0.13
CA ASP A 114 -2.35 -12.83 0.89
C ASP A 114 -1.11 -12.82 1.77
N LEU A 115 -0.11 -11.99 1.46
CA LEU A 115 1.09 -11.89 2.30
C LEU A 115 0.75 -11.29 3.68
N PRO A 116 1.52 -11.65 4.73
CA PRO A 116 1.46 -10.91 5.98
C PRO A 116 1.66 -9.42 5.76
N LEU A 117 1.01 -8.59 6.57
CA LEU A 117 0.94 -7.13 6.36
C LEU A 117 2.30 -6.46 6.14
N GLN A 118 3.30 -6.85 6.92
CA GLN A 118 4.63 -6.22 6.83
C GLN A 118 5.35 -6.64 5.55
N GLU A 119 5.25 -7.90 5.16
CA GLU A 119 5.81 -8.40 3.91
C GLU A 119 5.14 -7.74 2.70
N ARG A 120 3.80 -7.66 2.73
CA ARG A 120 3.02 -7.00 1.68
C ARG A 120 3.45 -5.54 1.50
N THR A 121 3.58 -4.81 2.60
CA THR A 121 3.96 -3.40 2.58
C THR A 121 5.31 -3.19 1.91
N VAL A 122 6.33 -3.93 2.32
CA VAL A 122 7.68 -3.74 1.78
C VAL A 122 7.79 -4.24 0.33
N ILE A 123 7.10 -5.32 -0.02
CA ILE A 123 7.05 -5.82 -1.41
C ILE A 123 6.43 -4.77 -2.33
N LEU A 124 5.29 -4.18 -1.94
CA LEU A 124 4.62 -3.15 -2.74
C LEU A 124 5.51 -1.91 -2.91
N LEU A 125 6.11 -1.43 -1.83
CA LEU A 125 6.95 -0.24 -1.89
C LEU A 125 8.22 -0.46 -2.72
N PHE A 126 8.87 -1.59 -2.53
CA PHE A 126 10.15 -1.86 -3.20
C PHE A 126 9.97 -2.22 -4.68
N TYR A 127 9.05 -3.15 -4.99
CA TYR A 127 8.92 -3.68 -6.35
C TYR A 127 7.91 -2.92 -7.22
N MET A 128 6.79 -2.48 -6.63
CA MET A 128 5.74 -1.80 -7.41
C MET A 128 5.94 -0.30 -7.48
N GLU A 129 6.41 0.30 -6.39
CA GLU A 129 6.57 1.75 -6.30
C GLU A 129 8.03 2.20 -6.39
N GLU A 130 8.96 1.26 -6.58
CA GLU A 130 10.38 1.51 -6.81
C GLU A 130 11.05 2.36 -5.73
N LYS A 131 10.61 2.18 -4.47
CA LYS A 131 11.20 2.89 -3.34
C LYS A 131 12.46 2.18 -2.87
N SER A 132 13.48 2.97 -2.51
CA SER A 132 14.70 2.45 -1.90
C SER A 132 14.41 1.95 -0.48
N ILE A 133 15.28 1.11 0.06
CA ILE A 133 15.18 0.68 1.46
C ILE A 133 15.19 1.88 2.40
N LYS A 134 16.00 2.88 2.13
CA LYS A 134 16.05 4.12 2.91
C LYS A 134 14.72 4.88 2.89
N GLU A 135 14.09 4.98 1.73
CA GLU A 135 12.76 5.60 1.61
C GLU A 135 11.71 4.77 2.36
N ILE A 136 11.78 3.44 2.28
CA ILE A 136 10.86 2.55 3.00
C ILE A 136 11.01 2.71 4.51
N GLU A 137 12.23 2.91 5.02
CA GLU A 137 12.45 3.24 6.44
C GLU A 137 11.67 4.49 6.85
N ILE A 138 11.72 5.53 6.04
CA ILE A 138 11.03 6.80 6.31
C ILE A 138 9.51 6.59 6.27
N ILE A 139 9.02 5.87 5.27
CA ILE A 139 7.58 5.65 5.07
C ILE A 139 6.98 4.82 6.19
N THR A 140 7.64 3.73 6.59
CA THR A 140 7.08 2.72 7.50
C THR A 140 7.58 2.84 8.93
N GLY A 141 8.73 3.46 9.14
CA GLY A 141 9.41 3.46 10.43
C GLY A 141 10.12 2.17 10.78
N MET A 142 10.12 1.17 9.89
CA MET A 142 10.84 -0.08 10.12
C MET A 142 12.35 0.10 9.90
N PRO A 143 13.21 -0.52 10.73
CA PRO A 143 14.65 -0.52 10.48
C PRO A 143 15.02 -1.25 9.18
N SER A 144 16.14 -0.88 8.56
CA SER A 144 16.58 -1.47 7.29
C SER A 144 16.74 -2.98 7.34
N GLY A 145 17.26 -3.52 8.42
CA GLY A 145 17.40 -4.97 8.61
C GLY A 145 16.05 -5.69 8.62
N THR A 146 15.07 -5.11 9.27
CA THR A 146 13.69 -5.61 9.31
C THR A 146 13.06 -5.58 7.92
N ILE A 147 13.25 -4.49 7.18
CA ILE A 147 12.76 -4.36 5.80
C ILE A 147 13.36 -5.45 4.92
N ARG A 148 14.67 -5.66 4.98
CA ARG A 148 15.37 -6.70 4.20
C ARG A 148 14.87 -8.11 4.53
N SER A 149 14.64 -8.39 5.80
CA SER A 149 14.08 -9.67 6.24
C SER A 149 12.68 -9.90 5.70
N HIS A 150 11.82 -8.87 5.73
CA HIS A 150 10.47 -8.97 5.19
C HIS A 150 10.49 -9.09 3.65
N LEU A 151 11.39 -8.40 2.96
CA LEU A 151 11.56 -8.56 1.53
C LEU A 151 11.96 -10.00 1.17
N SER A 152 12.92 -10.56 1.88
CA SER A 152 13.38 -11.93 1.66
C SER A 152 12.25 -12.94 1.88
N ARG A 153 11.54 -12.84 2.99
CA ARG A 153 10.41 -13.71 3.31
C ARG A 153 9.26 -13.53 2.34
N GLY A 154 8.94 -12.29 1.99
CA GLY A 154 7.88 -11.99 1.04
C GLY A 154 8.16 -12.58 -0.35
N ARG A 155 9.40 -12.47 -0.83
CA ARG A 155 9.81 -13.10 -2.10
C ARG A 155 9.65 -14.61 -2.05
N ARG A 156 10.05 -15.24 -0.94
CA ARG A 156 9.92 -16.70 -0.75
C ARG A 156 8.46 -17.13 -0.76
N HIS A 157 7.61 -16.43 -0.01
CA HIS A 157 6.17 -16.73 0.04
C HIS A 157 5.51 -16.55 -1.32
N LEU A 158 5.86 -15.50 -2.06
CA LEU A 158 5.34 -15.29 -3.41
C LEU A 158 5.77 -16.42 -4.36
N LYS A 159 7.02 -16.84 -4.29
CA LYS A 159 7.52 -17.94 -5.10
C LYS A 159 6.76 -19.24 -4.79
N GLU A 160 6.61 -19.58 -3.52
CA GLU A 160 5.86 -20.77 -3.09
C GLU A 160 4.41 -20.71 -3.55
N TYR A 161 3.76 -19.57 -3.40
CA TYR A 161 2.37 -19.37 -3.82
C TYR A 161 2.22 -19.57 -5.33
N LEU A 162 3.07 -18.95 -6.12
CA LEU A 162 2.99 -19.03 -7.59
C LEU A 162 3.33 -20.40 -8.11
N GLU A 163 4.19 -21.17 -7.44
CA GLU A 163 4.53 -22.55 -7.81
C GLU A 163 3.38 -23.55 -7.54
N THR A 164 2.44 -23.20 -6.63
CA THR A 164 1.27 -24.06 -6.34
C THR A 164 0.12 -23.88 -7.31
N LEU A 165 0.20 -22.90 -8.18
CA LEU A 165 -0.81 -22.69 -9.22
C LEU A 165 -0.54 -23.60 -10.46
#